data_e6e268d5ef84819ca43abdf489ed95a1
#
_entry.id   e6e268d5ef84819ca43abdf489ed95a1
#
_cell.length_a   1.000
_cell.length_b   1.000
_cell.length_c   1.000
_cell.angle_alpha   90.00
_cell.angle_beta   90.00
_cell.angle_gamma   90.00
#
_symmetry.space_group_name_H-M   'P 1'
#
loop_
_entity.id
_entity.type
_entity.pdbx_description
1 polymer ?
#
loop_
_entity_poly.entity_id
_entity_poly.type
_entity_poly.pdbx_seq_one_letter_code
_entity_poly.pdbx_strand_id
1 'polypeptide(L)'
;RLARNVDQRFAILENEYGAAGIDGARLGQNRQGTQKNVWEMTEQCICCIGKKDFAASVLTIANVVDPEYLIVEPTGVGSLARIIENLRQIEYERIQLLSPVTIVDVYSYRRYMAEYPELYQDQIRSADTIIVSKTEACQAEEKQRIQEFLQEINSQAKIITDYASTMTREDYQSLLLGGRYEKKVQDTQSGEKMPETFSFENIRMEAPETLWCFLEQIIRGAFGNIIRAKGQFAAGDQFLQFDVADHRYSITGTEQKNAGQAVFIGNDMNEDAIRQYFKKCAGNQKMKYAARHVS
;
A
#
# COMPACT_ATOMS: atom_id res chain seq x y z
N ARG A 1 11.36 8.50 -4.94
CA ARG A 1 12.55 8.67 -5.80
C ARG A 1 12.16 9.10 -7.21
N LEU A 2 11.21 8.45 -7.89
CA LEU A 2 10.76 8.81 -9.23
C LEU A 2 10.56 10.32 -9.37
N ALA A 3 9.66 10.90 -8.58
CA ALA A 3 9.32 12.32 -8.61
C ALA A 3 10.47 13.29 -8.23
N ARG A 4 11.63 12.80 -7.81
CA ARG A 4 12.84 13.60 -7.58
C ARG A 4 13.83 13.55 -8.75
N ASN A 5 13.72 12.52 -9.58
CA ASN A 5 14.65 12.28 -10.69
C ASN A 5 14.08 12.68 -12.06
N VAL A 6 12.84 13.14 -12.09
CA VAL A 6 12.18 13.59 -13.32
C VAL A 6 11.51 14.94 -13.09
N ASP A 7 11.57 15.82 -14.09
CA ASP A 7 11.07 17.21 -14.00
C ASP A 7 9.64 17.35 -14.54
N GLN A 8 8.80 16.35 -14.29
CA GLN A 8 7.40 16.32 -14.70
C GLN A 8 6.47 16.69 -13.55
N ARG A 9 5.26 17.14 -13.89
CA ARG A 9 4.19 17.42 -12.94
C ARG A 9 3.47 16.12 -12.60
N PHE A 10 3.56 15.70 -11.33
CA PHE A 10 2.93 14.51 -10.82
C PHE A 10 1.71 14.83 -9.96
N ALA A 11 0.67 14.00 -10.09
CA ALA A 11 -0.30 13.76 -9.03
C ALA A 11 -0.15 12.31 -8.55
N ILE A 12 -0.51 12.06 -7.30
CA ILE A 12 -0.48 10.72 -6.69
C ILE A 12 -1.89 10.44 -6.19
N LEU A 13 -2.46 9.34 -6.64
CA LEU A 13 -3.71 8.79 -6.10
C LEU A 13 -3.33 7.59 -5.26
N GLU A 14 -3.36 7.78 -3.95
CA GLU A 14 -3.10 6.75 -2.96
C GLU A 14 -4.43 6.17 -2.48
N ASN A 15 -4.56 4.86 -2.57
CA ASN A 15 -5.69 4.15 -2.01
C ASN A 15 -5.24 3.42 -0.76
N GLU A 16 -5.58 3.98 0.38
CA GLU A 16 -5.33 3.37 1.67
C GLU A 16 -6.64 2.82 2.27
N TYR A 17 -6.58 1.62 2.84
CA TYR A 17 -7.69 1.06 3.58
C TYR A 17 -7.94 1.85 4.88
N GLY A 18 -9.18 2.31 5.06
CA GLY A 18 -9.61 3.00 6.28
C GLY A 18 -9.43 4.52 6.25
N ALA A 19 -10.05 5.19 7.21
CA ALA A 19 -10.08 6.66 7.35
C ALA A 19 -8.71 7.30 7.72
N ALA A 20 -7.62 6.57 7.49
CA ALA A 20 -6.34 6.88 8.11
C ALA A 20 -5.35 7.56 7.20
N GLY A 21 -5.61 8.59 6.44
CA GLY A 21 -4.63 9.37 5.64
C GLY A 21 -3.19 9.52 6.20
N ILE A 22 -2.60 8.39 6.65
CA ILE A 22 -1.32 8.34 7.38
C ILE A 22 -0.15 8.51 6.41
N ASP A 23 -0.23 7.92 5.23
CA ASP A 23 0.87 7.96 4.26
C ASP A 23 0.83 9.23 3.40
N GLY A 24 -0.33 9.74 3.02
CA GLY A 24 -0.48 10.98 2.26
C GLY A 24 0.05 12.20 2.99
N ALA A 25 -0.15 12.25 4.30
CA ALA A 25 0.45 13.28 5.14
C ALA A 25 2.00 13.27 5.08
N ARG A 26 2.62 12.11 4.90
CA ARG A 26 4.07 11.96 4.70
C ARG A 26 4.53 12.43 3.32
N LEU A 27 3.73 12.18 2.29
CA LEU A 27 4.05 12.56 0.92
C LEU A 27 3.91 14.08 0.69
N GLY A 28 2.94 14.72 1.36
CA GLY A 28 2.71 16.17 1.29
C GLY A 28 3.77 17.05 1.98
N GLN A 29 4.54 16.52 2.94
CA GLN A 29 5.49 17.28 3.77
C GLN A 29 6.90 17.44 3.20
N ASN A 30 7.13 17.30 1.90
CA ASN A 30 8.48 17.47 1.37
C ASN A 30 8.99 18.92 1.50
N ARG A 31 10.06 19.09 2.28
CA ARG A 31 10.76 20.36 2.65
C ARG A 31 11.36 21.17 1.48
N GLN A 32 11.11 20.84 0.23
CA GLN A 32 11.75 21.48 -0.95
C GLN A 32 10.76 22.09 -1.93
N GLY A 33 9.68 22.73 -1.46
CA GLY A 33 8.93 23.73 -2.25
C GLY A 33 8.18 23.26 -3.50
N THR A 34 8.29 22.03 -3.94
CA THR A 34 7.45 21.46 -4.98
C THR A 34 6.18 20.89 -4.34
N GLN A 35 5.10 21.63 -4.49
CA GLN A 35 3.77 21.21 -4.04
C GLN A 35 3.37 19.95 -4.80
N LYS A 36 3.48 18.78 -4.15
CA LYS A 36 3.00 17.52 -4.71
C LYS A 36 1.52 17.42 -4.41
N ASN A 37 0.72 17.30 -5.43
CA ASN A 37 -0.71 17.03 -5.31
C ASN A 37 -0.89 15.56 -4.98
N VAL A 38 -1.07 15.23 -3.70
CA VAL A 38 -1.39 13.89 -3.21
C VAL A 38 -2.88 13.85 -2.92
N TRP A 39 -3.56 12.89 -3.51
CA TRP A 39 -4.98 12.63 -3.34
C TRP A 39 -5.15 11.29 -2.66
N GLU A 40 -5.81 11.30 -1.52
CA GLU A 40 -6.11 10.08 -0.77
C GLU A 40 -7.54 9.65 -1.03
N MET A 41 -7.72 8.39 -1.36
CA MET A 41 -9.03 7.74 -1.34
C MET A 41 -9.14 6.94 -0.04
N THR A 42 -9.97 7.42 0.88
CA THR A 42 -10.15 6.81 2.21
C THR A 42 -11.27 5.78 2.26
N GLU A 43 -12.02 5.62 1.18
CA GLU A 43 -13.15 4.69 1.13
C GLU A 43 -12.81 3.51 0.22
N GLN A 44 -12.95 2.29 0.68
CA GLN A 44 -12.85 0.99 -0.02
C GLN A 44 -11.68 0.82 -1.01
N CYS A 45 -11.20 -0.41 -1.15
CA CYS A 45 -10.15 -0.79 -2.11
C CYS A 45 -10.53 -0.43 -3.55
N ILE A 46 -9.59 0.11 -4.34
CA ILE A 46 -9.76 0.35 -5.79
C ILE A 46 -10.22 -0.91 -6.54
N CYS A 47 -9.85 -2.11 -6.05
CA CYS A 47 -10.30 -3.38 -6.61
C CYS A 47 -11.76 -3.72 -6.24
N CYS A 48 -12.30 -3.14 -5.14
CA CYS A 48 -13.63 -3.43 -4.58
C CYS A 48 -14.63 -2.28 -4.75
N ILE A 49 -14.14 -1.04 -4.90
CA ILE A 49 -14.97 0.15 -5.17
C ILE A 49 -15.72 -0.06 -6.49
N GLY A 50 -16.98 0.27 -6.49
CA GLY A 50 -17.75 0.32 -7.72
C GLY A 50 -16.96 1.11 -8.77
N LYS A 51 -16.80 0.52 -9.96
CA LYS A 51 -15.99 1.04 -11.09
C LYS A 51 -16.17 2.55 -11.35
N LYS A 52 -17.30 3.13 -10.89
CA LYS A 52 -17.67 4.52 -11.08
C LYS A 52 -16.90 5.51 -10.21
N ASP A 53 -16.63 5.17 -8.94
CA ASP A 53 -16.03 6.12 -7.99
C ASP A 53 -14.52 6.27 -8.23
N PHE A 54 -13.84 5.16 -8.54
CA PHE A 54 -12.45 5.20 -8.93
C PHE A 54 -12.23 5.97 -10.25
N ALA A 55 -13.03 5.64 -11.27
CA ALA A 55 -13.01 6.35 -12.54
C ALA A 55 -13.29 7.85 -12.36
N ALA A 56 -14.28 8.22 -11.55
CA ALA A 56 -14.59 9.60 -11.24
C ALA A 56 -13.44 10.34 -10.56
N SER A 57 -12.73 9.68 -9.63
CA SER A 57 -11.56 10.26 -8.96
C SER A 57 -10.42 10.52 -9.93
N VAL A 58 -10.08 9.56 -10.79
CA VAL A 58 -9.04 9.72 -11.82
C VAL A 58 -9.41 10.85 -12.78
N LEU A 59 -10.65 10.88 -13.28
CA LEU A 59 -11.13 11.93 -14.18
C LEU A 59 -11.14 13.32 -13.51
N THR A 60 -11.50 13.38 -12.23
CA THR A 60 -11.47 14.64 -11.47
C THR A 60 -10.04 15.16 -11.34
N ILE A 61 -9.08 14.31 -10.97
CA ILE A 61 -7.68 14.70 -10.89
C ILE A 61 -7.15 15.13 -12.27
N ALA A 62 -7.44 14.38 -13.31
CA ALA A 62 -7.02 14.71 -14.67
C ALA A 62 -7.58 16.07 -15.15
N ASN A 63 -8.81 16.43 -14.77
CA ASN A 63 -9.45 17.67 -15.21
C ASN A 63 -9.11 18.88 -14.33
N VAL A 64 -8.94 18.69 -13.01
CA VAL A 64 -8.75 19.80 -12.05
C VAL A 64 -7.28 20.11 -11.86
N VAL A 65 -6.43 19.08 -11.75
CA VAL A 65 -5.00 19.22 -11.49
C VAL A 65 -4.20 19.27 -12.80
N ASP A 66 -4.70 18.61 -13.83
CA ASP A 66 -4.07 18.47 -15.15
C ASP A 66 -2.57 18.05 -15.03
N PRO A 67 -2.27 16.95 -14.34
CA PRO A 67 -0.90 16.49 -14.20
C PRO A 67 -0.42 15.87 -15.51
N GLU A 68 0.89 15.90 -15.75
CA GLU A 68 1.49 15.14 -16.85
C GLU A 68 1.47 13.63 -16.55
N TYR A 69 1.61 13.27 -15.28
CA TYR A 69 1.57 11.89 -14.81
C TYR A 69 0.75 11.75 -13.55
N LEU A 70 -0.16 10.78 -13.53
CA LEU A 70 -0.88 10.33 -12.34
C LEU A 70 -0.30 8.98 -11.90
N ILE A 71 0.30 8.95 -10.72
CA ILE A 71 0.73 7.70 -10.07
C ILE A 71 -0.42 7.18 -9.26
N VAL A 72 -0.87 5.95 -9.55
CA VAL A 72 -1.89 5.25 -8.77
C VAL A 72 -1.20 4.22 -7.90
N GLU A 73 -1.30 4.37 -6.58
CA GLU A 73 -0.81 3.40 -5.60
C GLU A 73 -2.01 2.67 -4.99
N PRO A 74 -2.33 1.45 -5.47
CA PRO A 74 -3.40 0.67 -4.87
C PRO A 74 -2.95 0.03 -3.56
N THR A 75 -3.91 -0.50 -2.80
CA THR A 75 -3.58 -1.31 -1.63
C THR A 75 -2.78 -2.55 -2.04
N GLY A 76 -1.83 -2.96 -1.20
CA GLY A 76 -0.99 -4.14 -1.46
C GLY A 76 -1.75 -5.48 -1.57
N VAL A 77 -3.04 -5.49 -1.23
CA VAL A 77 -3.93 -6.66 -1.32
C VAL A 77 -4.90 -6.58 -2.51
N GLY A 78 -4.65 -5.68 -3.46
CA GLY A 78 -5.46 -5.52 -4.67
C GLY A 78 -4.97 -6.36 -5.84
N SER A 79 -5.90 -6.92 -6.64
CA SER A 79 -5.58 -7.52 -7.93
C SER A 79 -5.12 -6.46 -8.92
N LEU A 80 -3.90 -6.59 -9.44
CA LEU A 80 -3.35 -5.65 -10.42
C LEU A 80 -4.08 -5.76 -11.75
N ALA A 81 -4.48 -6.96 -12.16
CA ALA A 81 -5.27 -7.17 -13.38
C ALA A 81 -6.60 -6.40 -13.34
N ARG A 82 -7.34 -6.46 -12.22
CA ARG A 82 -8.59 -5.69 -12.07
C ARG A 82 -8.37 -4.19 -12.09
N ILE A 83 -7.32 -3.72 -11.47
CA ILE A 83 -6.97 -2.29 -11.47
C ILE A 83 -6.68 -1.83 -12.89
N ILE A 84 -5.90 -2.60 -13.65
CA ILE A 84 -5.60 -2.35 -15.05
C ILE A 84 -6.88 -2.32 -15.89
N GLU A 85 -7.78 -3.28 -15.71
CA GLU A 85 -9.06 -3.32 -16.42
C GLU A 85 -9.94 -2.09 -16.11
N ASN A 86 -9.99 -1.67 -14.85
CA ASN A 86 -10.74 -0.49 -14.44
C ASN A 86 -10.16 0.80 -15.06
N LEU A 87 -8.82 0.92 -15.09
CA LEU A 87 -8.13 2.05 -15.71
C LEU A 87 -8.35 2.10 -17.22
N ARG A 88 -8.34 0.94 -17.90
CA ARG A 88 -8.60 0.87 -19.35
C ARG A 88 -9.97 1.39 -19.75
N GLN A 89 -10.97 1.28 -18.89
CA GLN A 89 -12.33 1.78 -19.19
C GLN A 89 -12.41 3.30 -19.25
N ILE A 90 -11.42 3.99 -18.67
CA ILE A 90 -11.35 5.46 -18.65
C ILE A 90 -10.22 6.00 -19.54
N GLU A 91 -9.54 5.14 -20.29
CA GLU A 91 -8.56 5.58 -21.29
C GLU A 91 -9.26 6.34 -22.43
N TYR A 92 -8.69 7.47 -22.79
CA TYR A 92 -9.05 8.28 -23.95
C TYR A 92 -7.84 9.12 -24.38
N GLU A 93 -7.98 10.01 -25.36
CA GLU A 93 -6.87 10.79 -25.92
C GLU A 93 -5.94 11.45 -24.89
N ARG A 94 -6.49 11.88 -23.73
CA ARG A 94 -5.74 12.56 -22.66
C ARG A 94 -5.30 11.65 -21.51
N ILE A 95 -5.84 10.44 -21.41
CA ILE A 95 -5.51 9.48 -20.34
C ILE A 95 -5.06 8.18 -20.97
N GLN A 96 -3.81 7.82 -20.74
CA GLN A 96 -3.21 6.58 -21.22
C GLN A 96 -2.63 5.80 -20.05
N LEU A 97 -2.90 4.50 -20.01
CA LEU A 97 -2.30 3.60 -19.06
C LEU A 97 -0.87 3.29 -19.49
N LEU A 98 0.08 3.62 -18.63
CA LEU A 98 1.49 3.25 -18.80
C LEU A 98 1.79 1.91 -18.17
N SER A 99 2.99 1.40 -18.43
CA SER A 99 3.48 0.11 -17.92
C SER A 99 3.42 0.02 -16.41
N PRO A 100 2.69 -0.97 -15.83
CA PRO A 100 2.56 -1.14 -14.41
C PRO A 100 3.86 -1.65 -13.79
N VAL A 101 4.14 -1.15 -12.57
CA VAL A 101 5.32 -1.50 -11.80
C VAL A 101 4.88 -2.24 -10.52
N THR A 102 5.39 -3.46 -10.31
CA THR A 102 5.18 -4.19 -9.06
C THR A 102 6.44 -4.10 -8.18
N ILE A 103 6.24 -3.83 -6.90
CA ILE A 103 7.34 -3.80 -5.92
C ILE A 103 7.27 -5.07 -5.08
N VAL A 104 8.35 -5.85 -5.11
CA VAL A 104 8.49 -7.12 -4.39
C VAL A 104 9.51 -6.96 -3.27
N ASP A 105 9.14 -7.31 -2.04
CA ASP A 105 10.04 -7.32 -0.91
C ASP A 105 10.82 -8.64 -0.86
N VAL A 106 12.16 -8.57 -0.87
CA VAL A 106 13.05 -9.73 -0.88
C VAL A 106 12.88 -10.66 0.33
N TYR A 107 12.43 -10.13 1.47
CA TYR A 107 12.28 -10.93 2.69
C TYR A 107 10.91 -11.60 2.84
N SER A 108 9.87 -11.03 2.20
CA SER A 108 8.50 -11.49 2.40
C SER A 108 7.89 -12.23 1.20
N TYR A 109 8.53 -12.23 0.03
CA TYR A 109 7.95 -12.78 -1.21
C TYR A 109 7.52 -14.26 -1.08
N ARG A 110 8.31 -15.09 -0.38
CA ARG A 110 8.01 -16.51 -0.20
C ARG A 110 6.77 -16.73 0.66
N ARG A 111 6.60 -15.90 1.70
CA ARG A 111 5.44 -15.95 2.58
C ARG A 111 4.18 -15.54 1.83
N TYR A 112 4.21 -14.40 1.13
CA TYR A 112 3.05 -13.96 0.34
C TYR A 112 2.70 -14.97 -0.75
N MET A 113 3.68 -15.60 -1.37
CA MET A 113 3.43 -16.66 -2.34
C MET A 113 2.80 -17.90 -1.70
N ALA A 114 3.08 -18.22 -0.44
CA ALA A 114 2.48 -19.33 0.29
C ALA A 114 1.07 -19.00 0.83
N GLU A 115 0.86 -17.78 1.31
CA GLU A 115 -0.40 -17.36 1.93
C GLU A 115 -1.44 -16.88 0.93
N TYR A 116 -1.00 -16.23 -0.17
CA TYR A 116 -1.84 -15.59 -1.20
C TYR A 116 -1.29 -15.86 -2.60
N PRO A 117 -1.21 -17.14 -3.03
CA PRO A 117 -0.53 -17.51 -4.27
C PRO A 117 -1.16 -16.86 -5.51
N GLU A 118 -2.48 -16.83 -5.61
CA GLU A 118 -3.17 -16.32 -6.79
C GLU A 118 -3.05 -14.79 -6.88
N LEU A 119 -3.29 -14.08 -5.78
CA LEU A 119 -3.14 -12.62 -5.72
C LEU A 119 -1.70 -12.19 -6.03
N TYR A 120 -0.72 -12.87 -5.41
CA TYR A 120 0.67 -12.49 -5.58
C TYR A 120 1.19 -12.80 -6.99
N GLN A 121 0.76 -13.93 -7.57
CA GLN A 121 1.04 -14.25 -8.98
C GLN A 121 0.36 -13.27 -9.94
N ASP A 122 -0.87 -12.84 -9.66
CA ASP A 122 -1.55 -11.82 -10.47
C ASP A 122 -0.73 -10.53 -10.52
N GLN A 123 -0.29 -10.03 -9.37
CA GLN A 123 0.53 -8.83 -9.29
C GLN A 123 1.87 -8.95 -10.05
N ILE A 124 2.49 -10.13 -10.02
CA ILE A 124 3.75 -10.38 -10.74
C ILE A 124 3.49 -10.53 -12.25
N ARG A 125 2.48 -11.31 -12.65
CA ARG A 125 2.17 -11.55 -14.07
C ARG A 125 1.71 -10.31 -14.81
N SER A 126 0.98 -9.44 -14.13
CA SER A 126 0.42 -8.22 -14.71
C SER A 126 1.42 -7.07 -14.80
N ALA A 127 2.58 -7.17 -14.17
CA ALA A 127 3.62 -6.15 -14.22
C ALA A 127 4.44 -6.20 -15.52
N ASP A 128 4.89 -5.04 -16.01
CA ASP A 128 5.94 -4.93 -17.02
C ASP A 128 7.32 -4.73 -16.39
N THR A 129 7.35 -4.07 -15.24
CA THR A 129 8.57 -3.90 -14.46
C THR A 129 8.35 -4.39 -13.04
N ILE A 130 9.30 -5.15 -12.52
CA ILE A 130 9.31 -5.62 -11.14
C ILE A 130 10.55 -5.06 -10.45
N ILE A 131 10.34 -4.30 -9.37
CA ILE A 131 11.43 -3.77 -8.54
C ILE A 131 11.50 -4.58 -7.26
N VAL A 132 12.63 -5.25 -7.05
CA VAL A 132 12.89 -5.97 -5.80
C VAL A 132 13.44 -4.99 -4.76
N SER A 133 12.70 -4.79 -3.69
CA SER A 133 13.04 -3.85 -2.61
C SER A 133 13.77 -4.53 -1.45
N LYS A 134 14.43 -3.70 -0.63
CA LYS A 134 15.18 -4.10 0.57
C LYS A 134 16.37 -5.03 0.29
N THR A 135 16.98 -4.89 -0.88
CA THR A 135 18.11 -5.73 -1.32
C THR A 135 19.48 -5.23 -0.87
N GLU A 136 19.55 -4.14 -0.11
CA GLU A 136 20.80 -3.48 0.26
C GLU A 136 21.70 -4.38 1.14
N ALA A 137 21.11 -5.27 1.94
CA ALA A 137 21.83 -6.21 2.80
C ALA A 137 21.85 -7.66 2.26
N CYS A 138 21.29 -7.90 1.06
CA CYS A 138 21.20 -9.24 0.50
C CYS A 138 22.49 -9.67 -0.18
N GLN A 139 22.82 -10.96 -0.04
CA GLN A 139 23.89 -11.59 -0.78
C GLN A 139 23.51 -11.76 -2.26
N ALA A 140 24.51 -11.88 -3.14
CA ALA A 140 24.31 -12.01 -4.58
C ALA A 140 23.44 -13.24 -4.94
N GLU A 141 23.65 -14.35 -4.25
CA GLU A 141 22.92 -15.60 -4.44
C GLU A 141 21.42 -15.44 -4.10
N GLU A 142 21.07 -14.64 -3.10
CA GLU A 142 19.68 -14.39 -2.74
C GLU A 142 19.00 -13.51 -3.78
N LYS A 143 19.69 -12.49 -4.27
CA LYS A 143 19.20 -11.65 -5.38
C LYS A 143 18.97 -12.46 -6.65
N GLN A 144 19.86 -13.38 -6.97
CA GLN A 144 19.71 -14.27 -8.12
C GLN A 144 18.51 -15.20 -7.97
N ARG A 145 18.34 -15.83 -6.80
CA ARG A 145 17.20 -16.73 -6.53
C ARG A 145 15.85 -16.05 -6.68
N ILE A 146 15.70 -14.82 -6.17
CA ILE A 146 14.45 -14.10 -6.34
C ILE A 146 14.24 -13.66 -7.80
N GLN A 147 15.29 -13.31 -8.50
CA GLN A 147 15.20 -12.97 -9.92
C GLN A 147 14.74 -14.17 -10.76
N GLU A 148 15.31 -15.35 -10.54
CA GLU A 148 14.91 -16.59 -11.20
C GLU A 148 13.44 -16.93 -10.88
N PHE A 149 13.05 -16.88 -9.62
CA PHE A 149 11.66 -17.09 -9.18
C PHE A 149 10.67 -16.14 -9.88
N LEU A 150 10.99 -14.86 -9.99
CA LEU A 150 10.12 -13.87 -10.65
C LEU A 150 10.07 -14.10 -12.16
N GLN A 151 11.18 -14.51 -12.78
CA GLN A 151 11.24 -14.84 -14.22
C GLN A 151 10.43 -16.08 -14.57
N GLU A 152 10.34 -17.07 -13.68
CA GLU A 152 9.48 -18.26 -13.87
C GLU A 152 8.00 -17.86 -13.96
N ILE A 153 7.58 -16.86 -13.16
CA ILE A 153 6.19 -16.39 -13.15
C ILE A 153 5.91 -15.41 -14.30
N ASN A 154 6.85 -14.51 -14.58
CA ASN A 154 6.73 -13.48 -15.63
C ASN A 154 8.05 -13.27 -16.37
N SER A 155 8.28 -14.08 -17.39
CA SER A 155 9.50 -14.04 -18.23
C SER A 155 9.64 -12.76 -19.05
N GLN A 156 8.58 -11.97 -19.19
CA GLN A 156 8.55 -10.75 -20.01
C GLN A 156 8.86 -9.49 -19.18
N ALA A 157 8.77 -9.57 -17.85
CA ALA A 157 8.98 -8.40 -17.01
C ALA A 157 10.46 -8.02 -16.94
N LYS A 158 10.74 -6.72 -16.94
CA LYS A 158 12.05 -6.17 -16.58
C LYS A 158 12.20 -6.27 -15.04
N ILE A 159 13.16 -7.03 -14.55
CA ILE A 159 13.41 -7.21 -13.11
C ILE A 159 14.60 -6.35 -12.71
N ILE A 160 14.43 -5.53 -11.66
CA ILE A 160 15.45 -4.62 -11.11
C ILE A 160 15.70 -5.01 -9.65
N THR A 161 16.88 -5.55 -9.33
CA THR A 161 17.24 -6.01 -7.98
C THR A 161 18.04 -4.98 -7.18
N ASP A 162 18.69 -4.02 -7.82
CA ASP A 162 19.58 -3.04 -7.19
C ASP A 162 19.12 -1.59 -7.43
N TYR A 163 17.81 -1.36 -7.39
CA TYR A 163 17.19 -0.05 -7.70
C TYR A 163 17.79 1.13 -6.92
N ALA A 164 18.30 0.88 -5.71
CA ALA A 164 18.81 1.94 -4.83
C ALA A 164 20.16 2.49 -5.31
N SER A 165 21.00 1.65 -5.90
CA SER A 165 22.38 1.95 -6.31
C SER A 165 22.58 2.03 -7.81
N THR A 166 21.72 1.37 -8.60
CA THR A 166 21.94 1.23 -10.05
C THR A 166 21.00 2.06 -10.90
N MET A 167 19.80 2.42 -10.42
CA MET A 167 18.87 3.22 -11.23
C MET A 167 19.37 4.65 -11.41
N THR A 168 19.61 4.98 -12.66
CA THR A 168 19.95 6.32 -13.12
C THR A 168 18.71 7.19 -13.32
N ARG A 169 18.90 8.48 -13.63
CA ARG A 169 17.80 9.38 -14.01
C ARG A 169 17.09 8.87 -15.27
N GLU A 170 17.83 8.35 -16.23
CA GLU A 170 17.32 7.78 -17.47
C GLU A 170 16.47 6.54 -17.22
N ASP A 171 16.86 5.70 -16.25
CA ASP A 171 16.04 4.54 -15.85
C ASP A 171 14.71 4.97 -15.25
N TYR A 172 14.69 6.00 -14.38
CA TYR A 172 13.42 6.54 -13.87
C TYR A 172 12.57 7.16 -14.97
N GLN A 173 13.17 7.85 -15.92
CA GLN A 173 12.47 8.39 -17.07
C GLN A 173 11.90 7.26 -17.94
N SER A 174 12.63 6.17 -18.13
CA SER A 174 12.16 5.03 -18.93
C SER A 174 10.92 4.35 -18.34
N LEU A 175 10.72 4.38 -17.01
CA LEU A 175 9.50 3.89 -16.39
C LEU A 175 8.26 4.72 -16.79
N LEU A 176 8.44 6.01 -17.08
CA LEU A 176 7.37 6.90 -17.52
C LEU A 176 7.19 6.91 -19.02
N LEU A 177 8.28 6.72 -19.78
CA LEU A 177 8.28 6.78 -21.23
C LEU A 177 8.10 5.40 -21.91
N GLY A 178 7.89 4.34 -21.11
CA GLY A 178 7.76 2.96 -21.59
C GLY A 178 6.61 2.69 -22.57
N GLY A 179 5.82 3.72 -22.87
CA GLY A 179 4.72 3.65 -23.81
C GLY A 179 3.42 3.13 -23.21
N ARG A 180 2.39 3.07 -24.04
CA ARG A 180 1.06 2.57 -23.65
C ARG A 180 1.12 1.09 -23.30
N TYR A 181 0.51 0.72 -22.19
CA TYR A 181 0.42 -0.67 -21.77
C TYR A 181 -0.65 -1.43 -22.56
N GLU A 182 -0.21 -2.30 -23.47
CA GLU A 182 -1.11 -3.04 -24.36
C GLU A 182 -1.31 -4.52 -23.99
N LYS A 183 -0.54 -5.03 -23.01
CA LYS A 183 -0.63 -6.43 -22.58
C LYS A 183 -2.04 -6.77 -22.09
N LYS A 184 -2.64 -7.81 -22.64
CA LYS A 184 -3.91 -8.34 -22.12
C LYS A 184 -3.67 -8.99 -20.77
N VAL A 185 -4.30 -8.45 -19.75
CA VAL A 185 -4.36 -9.09 -18.43
C VAL A 185 -5.58 -10.01 -18.39
N GLN A 186 -5.44 -11.15 -17.75
CA GLN A 186 -6.58 -12.02 -17.44
C GLN A 186 -6.86 -11.86 -15.95
N ASP A 187 -8.02 -11.32 -15.61
CA ASP A 187 -8.53 -11.42 -14.24
C ASP A 187 -8.80 -12.91 -13.98
N THR A 188 -7.86 -13.56 -13.34
CA THR A 188 -8.13 -14.85 -12.70
C THR A 188 -9.03 -14.51 -11.53
N GLN A 189 -10.36 -14.74 -11.70
CA GLN A 189 -11.26 -14.71 -10.56
C GLN A 189 -10.78 -15.81 -9.59
N SER A 190 -9.93 -15.39 -8.67
CA SER A 190 -9.44 -16.30 -7.65
C SER A 190 -10.56 -16.58 -6.68
N GLY A 191 -10.81 -17.85 -6.41
CA GLY A 191 -11.61 -18.27 -5.26
C GLY A 191 -10.86 -18.03 -3.94
N GLU A 192 -9.71 -17.36 -3.98
CA GLU A 192 -8.87 -17.06 -2.84
C GLU A 192 -9.56 -16.04 -1.93
N LYS A 193 -9.63 -16.37 -0.64
CA LYS A 193 -10.21 -15.47 0.36
C LYS A 193 -9.31 -14.24 0.49
N MET A 194 -9.81 -13.10 0.04
CA MET A 194 -9.10 -11.83 0.20
C MET A 194 -8.94 -11.47 1.68
N PRO A 195 -7.82 -10.82 2.06
CA PRO A 195 -7.63 -10.37 3.43
C PRO A 195 -8.76 -9.44 3.88
N GLU A 196 -9.25 -9.69 5.09
CA GLU A 196 -10.24 -8.84 5.75
C GLU A 196 -9.57 -7.53 6.20
N THR A 197 -10.35 -6.45 6.22
CA THR A 197 -9.88 -5.15 6.70
C THR A 197 -10.90 -4.56 7.66
N PHE A 198 -10.42 -3.99 8.75
CA PHE A 198 -11.23 -3.16 9.64
C PHE A 198 -10.40 -2.02 10.24
N SER A 199 -11.08 -0.99 10.69
CA SER A 199 -10.45 0.19 11.28
C SER A 199 -11.14 0.64 12.56
N PHE A 200 -10.38 1.32 13.39
CA PHE A 200 -10.87 2.01 14.59
C PHE A 200 -10.54 3.49 14.50
N GLU A 201 -11.47 4.30 14.95
CA GLU A 201 -11.31 5.75 15.09
C GLU A 201 -11.46 6.20 16.55
N ASN A 202 -10.94 7.39 16.82
CA ASN A 202 -10.95 8.00 18.14
C ASN A 202 -10.32 7.11 19.22
N ILE A 203 -9.24 6.42 18.86
CA ILE A 203 -8.46 5.61 19.79
C ILE A 203 -7.37 6.45 20.45
N ARG A 204 -7.04 6.05 21.68
CA ARG A 204 -5.89 6.54 22.43
C ARG A 204 -5.41 5.47 23.39
N MET A 205 -4.20 5.58 23.86
CA MET A 205 -3.65 4.74 24.92
C MET A 205 -3.16 5.61 26.07
N GLU A 206 -3.17 5.06 27.28
CA GLU A 206 -2.75 5.79 28.48
C GLU A 206 -1.24 6.06 28.51
N ALA A 207 -0.44 5.16 27.89
CA ALA A 207 1.01 5.27 27.89
C ALA A 207 1.63 4.62 26.65
N PRO A 208 2.85 5.05 26.22
CA PRO A 208 3.57 4.47 25.09
C PRO A 208 3.85 2.97 25.26
N GLU A 209 4.09 2.52 26.48
CA GLU A 209 4.37 1.12 26.80
C GLU A 209 3.18 0.21 26.45
N THR A 210 1.96 0.74 26.55
CA THR A 210 0.74 0.02 26.19
C THR A 210 0.69 -0.27 24.69
N LEU A 211 1.15 0.66 23.84
CA LEU A 211 1.30 0.44 22.41
C LEU A 211 2.34 -0.65 22.14
N TRP A 212 3.48 -0.59 22.80
CA TRP A 212 4.50 -1.61 22.62
C TRP A 212 3.98 -3.01 22.95
N CYS A 213 3.34 -3.17 24.12
CA CYS A 213 2.71 -4.43 24.51
C CYS A 213 1.65 -4.92 23.50
N PHE A 214 0.90 -4.00 22.89
CA PHE A 214 -0.08 -4.32 21.86
C PHE A 214 0.59 -4.87 20.61
N LEU A 215 1.64 -4.21 20.11
CA LEU A 215 2.36 -4.62 18.92
C LEU A 215 3.06 -5.98 19.10
N GLU A 216 3.65 -6.24 20.26
CA GLU A 216 4.20 -7.55 20.61
C GLU A 216 3.13 -8.66 20.55
N GLN A 217 1.91 -8.40 21.00
CA GLN A 217 0.81 -9.36 20.90
C GLN A 217 0.37 -9.59 19.45
N ILE A 218 0.36 -8.53 18.62
CA ILE A 218 0.12 -8.68 17.16
C ILE A 218 1.15 -9.62 16.56
N ILE A 219 2.44 -9.36 16.79
CA ILE A 219 3.54 -10.18 16.22
C ILE A 219 3.45 -11.65 16.66
N ARG A 220 2.99 -11.89 17.88
CA ARG A 220 2.79 -13.24 18.43
C ARG A 220 1.49 -13.92 17.96
N GLY A 221 0.67 -13.24 17.16
CA GLY A 221 -0.57 -13.79 16.64
C GLY A 221 -1.74 -13.84 17.63
N ALA A 222 -1.67 -13.10 18.76
CA ALA A 222 -2.73 -13.11 19.78
C ALA A 222 -4.08 -12.59 19.25
N PHE A 223 -4.06 -11.84 18.17
CA PHE A 223 -5.25 -11.25 17.53
C PHE A 223 -5.58 -11.88 16.17
N GLY A 224 -5.07 -13.07 15.87
CA GLY A 224 -5.19 -13.71 14.57
C GLY A 224 -4.04 -13.36 13.62
N ASN A 225 -4.19 -13.71 12.34
CA ASN A 225 -3.16 -13.47 11.34
C ASN A 225 -3.26 -12.04 10.78
N ILE A 226 -2.63 -11.09 11.46
CA ILE A 226 -2.52 -9.69 11.00
C ILE A 226 -1.31 -9.57 10.07
N ILE A 227 -1.56 -9.33 8.78
CA ILE A 227 -0.55 -9.18 7.73
C ILE A 227 0.05 -7.77 7.79
N ARG A 228 -0.83 -6.78 7.97
CA ARG A 228 -0.46 -5.37 8.05
C ARG A 228 -1.34 -4.64 9.05
N ALA A 229 -0.74 -3.73 9.79
CA ALA A 229 -1.49 -2.77 10.56
C ALA A 229 -0.77 -1.43 10.58
N LYS A 230 -1.52 -0.35 10.53
CA LYS A 230 -1.02 1.01 10.70
C LYS A 230 -1.91 1.76 11.67
N GLY A 231 -1.35 2.69 12.39
CA GLY A 231 -2.13 3.56 13.24
C GLY A 231 -1.35 4.75 13.74
N GLN A 232 -2.10 5.78 14.14
CA GLN A 232 -1.57 6.97 14.79
C GLN A 232 -2.55 7.43 15.85
N PHE A 233 -2.08 7.68 17.04
CA PHE A 233 -2.91 8.14 18.15
C PHE A 233 -2.08 8.66 19.32
N ALA A 234 -2.76 9.33 20.26
CA ALA A 234 -2.15 9.75 21.50
C ALA A 234 -1.89 8.55 22.43
N ALA A 235 -0.67 8.45 22.93
CA ALA A 235 -0.25 7.51 23.97
C ALA A 235 0.40 8.30 25.11
N GLY A 236 -0.34 8.51 26.21
CA GLY A 236 0.02 9.47 27.22
C GLY A 236 0.12 10.88 26.63
N ASP A 237 1.26 11.54 26.87
CA ASP A 237 1.56 12.88 26.36
C ASP A 237 2.20 12.89 24.97
N GLN A 238 2.46 11.71 24.40
CA GLN A 238 3.08 11.55 23.07
C GLN A 238 2.03 11.24 22.02
N PHE A 239 2.26 11.70 20.79
CA PHE A 239 1.49 11.27 19.65
C PHE A 239 2.37 10.34 18.81
N LEU A 240 1.96 9.07 18.72
CA LEU A 240 2.75 7.99 18.12
C LEU A 240 2.08 7.46 16.88
N GLN A 241 2.90 7.08 15.91
CA GLN A 241 2.54 6.33 14.74
C GLN A 241 3.20 4.96 14.79
N PHE A 242 2.48 3.92 14.41
CA PHE A 242 3.03 2.59 14.24
C PHE A 242 2.75 2.03 12.84
N ASP A 243 3.61 1.15 12.40
CA ASP A 243 3.44 0.33 11.18
C ASP A 243 3.84 -1.10 11.53
N VAL A 244 2.98 -2.06 11.20
CA VAL A 244 3.23 -3.50 11.32
C VAL A 244 3.21 -4.10 9.92
N ALA A 245 4.28 -4.77 9.56
CA ALA A 245 4.39 -5.55 8.34
C ALA A 245 5.42 -6.68 8.55
N ASP A 246 5.19 -7.82 7.95
CA ASP A 246 6.15 -8.95 7.94
C ASP A 246 6.62 -9.41 9.33
N HIS A 247 5.69 -9.49 10.29
CA HIS A 247 5.99 -9.81 11.70
C HIS A 247 7.03 -8.88 12.34
N ARG A 248 7.08 -7.65 11.86
CA ARG A 248 7.92 -6.59 12.41
C ARG A 248 7.05 -5.37 12.63
N TYR A 249 7.46 -4.52 13.56
CA TYR A 249 6.81 -3.23 13.75
C TYR A 249 7.83 -2.11 13.88
N SER A 250 7.37 -0.92 13.58
CA SER A 250 8.07 0.33 13.89
C SER A 250 7.14 1.26 14.66
N ILE A 251 7.71 2.06 15.54
CA ILE A 251 7.03 3.14 16.25
C ILE A 251 7.81 4.41 16.01
N THR A 252 7.11 5.49 15.65
CA THR A 252 7.70 6.81 15.46
C THR A 252 6.82 7.87 16.13
N GLY A 253 7.46 8.91 16.67
CA GLY A 253 6.74 10.10 17.11
C GLY A 253 6.24 10.90 15.91
N THR A 254 5.08 11.55 16.05
CA THR A 254 4.55 12.47 15.02
C THR A 254 4.05 13.75 15.68
N GLU A 255 4.21 14.87 14.96
CA GLU A 255 3.68 16.17 15.38
C GLU A 255 2.20 16.36 15.00
N GLN A 256 1.68 15.50 14.11
CA GLN A 256 0.27 15.55 13.69
C GLN A 256 -0.63 15.04 14.81
N LYS A 257 -1.48 15.92 15.31
CA LYS A 257 -2.47 15.63 16.36
C LYS A 257 -3.86 15.47 15.73
N ASN A 258 -4.07 14.38 15.05
CA ASN A 258 -5.39 14.03 14.50
C ASN A 258 -6.18 13.16 15.49
N ALA A 259 -7.46 12.91 15.20
CA ALA A 259 -8.21 11.87 15.90
C ALA A 259 -7.46 10.55 15.78
N GLY A 260 -7.26 9.85 16.91
CA GLY A 260 -6.51 8.59 16.90
C GLY A 260 -7.21 7.54 16.03
N GLN A 261 -6.44 6.83 15.21
CA GLN A 261 -6.98 5.86 14.28
C GLN A 261 -6.00 4.70 14.06
N ALA A 262 -6.54 3.52 13.73
CA ALA A 262 -5.75 2.36 13.32
C ALA A 262 -6.51 1.49 12.34
N VAL A 263 -5.78 0.89 11.40
CA VAL A 263 -6.26 -0.03 10.37
C VAL A 263 -5.54 -1.35 10.49
N PHE A 264 -6.25 -2.44 10.31
CA PHE A 264 -5.76 -3.81 10.37
C PHE A 264 -6.18 -4.56 9.12
N ILE A 265 -5.25 -5.28 8.53
CA ILE A 265 -5.44 -6.12 7.35
C ILE A 265 -4.92 -7.51 7.67
N GLY A 266 -5.71 -8.55 7.43
CA GLY A 266 -5.30 -9.92 7.71
C GLY A 266 -6.40 -10.95 7.50
N ASN A 267 -6.14 -12.17 7.93
CA ASN A 267 -7.09 -13.27 7.88
C ASN A 267 -7.40 -13.76 9.28
N ASP A 268 -8.65 -14.20 9.46
CA ASP A 268 -9.12 -14.77 10.73
C ASP A 268 -8.74 -13.90 11.94
N MET A 269 -8.86 -12.58 11.76
CA MET A 269 -8.53 -11.60 12.78
C MET A 269 -9.59 -11.58 13.89
N ASN A 270 -9.15 -11.55 15.15
CA ASN A 270 -10.03 -11.38 16.30
C ASN A 270 -10.30 -9.91 16.59
N GLU A 271 -11.19 -9.32 15.80
CA GLU A 271 -11.60 -7.92 15.91
C GLU A 271 -12.08 -7.57 17.32
N ASP A 272 -12.88 -8.44 17.96
CA ASP A 272 -13.41 -8.20 19.30
C ASP A 272 -12.30 -8.15 20.36
N ALA A 273 -11.27 -8.99 20.24
CA ALA A 273 -10.13 -8.94 21.13
C ALA A 273 -9.33 -7.63 20.97
N ILE A 274 -9.12 -7.17 19.72
CA ILE A 274 -8.47 -5.87 19.46
C ILE A 274 -9.31 -4.73 20.04
N ARG A 275 -10.62 -4.76 19.81
CA ARG A 275 -11.57 -3.79 20.32
C ARG A 275 -11.55 -3.72 21.86
N GLN A 276 -11.54 -4.89 22.50
CA GLN A 276 -11.45 -4.97 23.97
C GLN A 276 -10.12 -4.42 24.49
N TYR A 277 -9.03 -4.71 23.77
CA TYR A 277 -7.71 -4.18 24.12
C TYR A 277 -7.73 -2.65 24.13
N PHE A 278 -8.18 -2.02 23.03
CA PHE A 278 -8.28 -0.57 22.97
C PHE A 278 -9.22 0.02 24.03
N LYS A 279 -10.38 -0.61 24.27
CA LYS A 279 -11.30 -0.16 25.35
C LYS A 279 -10.64 -0.19 26.71
N LYS A 280 -9.88 -1.24 27.01
CA LYS A 280 -9.16 -1.37 28.29
C LYS A 280 -8.07 -0.32 28.44
N CYS A 281 -7.41 0.06 27.35
CA CYS A 281 -6.28 0.98 27.33
C CYS A 281 -6.68 2.45 27.12
N ALA A 282 -7.92 2.72 26.71
CA ALA A 282 -8.41 4.07 26.39
C ALA A 282 -9.08 4.81 27.55
N GLY A 283 -9.25 4.15 28.71
CA GLY A 283 -10.07 4.71 29.79
C GLY A 283 -11.54 4.88 29.37
N ASN A 284 -12.27 5.83 29.98
CA ASN A 284 -13.73 6.02 29.84
C ASN A 284 -14.18 6.71 28.51
N GLN A 285 -13.42 6.72 27.42
CA GLN A 285 -13.83 7.39 26.18
C GLN A 285 -14.58 6.47 25.20
N LYS A 286 -15.62 7.03 24.55
CA LYS A 286 -16.37 6.32 23.50
C LYS A 286 -15.53 6.25 22.20
N MET A 287 -15.15 5.05 21.81
CA MET A 287 -14.59 4.78 20.48
C MET A 287 -15.70 4.74 19.42
N LYS A 288 -15.41 5.26 18.23
CA LYS A 288 -16.23 5.04 17.03
C LYS A 288 -15.65 3.92 16.21
N TYR A 289 -16.52 3.10 15.66
CA TYR A 289 -16.21 1.99 14.77
C TYR A 289 -16.52 2.40 13.33
N ALA A 290 -15.57 2.30 12.44
CA ALA A 290 -15.78 2.41 11.01
C ALA A 290 -15.85 0.99 10.41
N ALA A 291 -16.79 0.76 9.53
CA ALA A 291 -17.31 -0.53 9.10
C ALA A 291 -16.28 -1.61 8.73
N ARG A 292 -16.70 -2.87 8.93
CA ARG A 292 -16.06 -4.07 8.42
C ARG A 292 -16.34 -4.17 6.91
N HIS A 293 -15.29 -4.29 6.10
CA HIS A 293 -15.43 -4.65 4.69
C HIS A 293 -14.95 -6.09 4.50
N VAL A 294 -15.91 -6.96 4.20
CA VAL A 294 -15.65 -8.29 3.67
C VAL A 294 -15.84 -8.17 2.16
N SER A 295 -14.77 -8.34 1.42
CA SER A 295 -14.76 -8.35 -0.05
C SER A 295 -15.29 -9.66 -0.60
#